data_87c14805e24a609e7b9e9c4ef9e8e0c0
#
_entry.id   87c14805e24a609e7b9e9c4ef9e8e0c0
#
_cell.length_a   1.000
_cell.length_b   1.000
_cell.length_c   1.000
_cell.angle_alpha   90.00
_cell.angle_beta   90.00
_cell.angle_gamma   90.00
#
_symmetry.space_group_name_H-M   'P 1'
#
loop_
_entity.id
_entity.type
_entity.pdbx_description
1 polymer ?
#
loop_
_entity_poly.entity_id
_entity_poly.type
_entity_poly.pdbx_seq_one_letter_code
_entity_poly.pdbx_strand_id
1 'polypeptide(L)'
;MATLTLELPPRKTRTAFNLRRWGELLADRELAKVEGRIETDRHGHVIMSPPPAPSHGSFQLEIGYLLRTLLPEGRVLTECPISTADGVKAADVAWASPERMADLGAKACFPRAPEICVEVMSPSNTAEELHEKMALYFDAGAREVWFCAKGGAMSFFTVGGGQPVRGSKVCPQFPRQVKLR
;
A
#
# COMPACT_ATOMS: atom_id res chain seq x y z
N MET A 1 -0.35 10.69 -34.37
CA MET A 1 0.60 10.02 -33.45
C MET A 1 0.28 8.54 -33.45
N ALA A 2 1.27 7.66 -33.60
CA ALA A 2 1.04 6.22 -33.48
C ALA A 2 0.91 5.89 -31.96
N THR A 3 -0.19 5.25 -31.59
CA THR A 3 -0.39 4.78 -30.20
C THR A 3 0.23 3.38 -30.09
N LEU A 4 1.24 3.23 -29.24
CA LEU A 4 1.78 1.92 -28.89
C LEU A 4 0.94 1.33 -27.77
N THR A 5 0.23 0.25 -28.06
CA THR A 5 -0.52 -0.50 -27.02
C THR A 5 0.36 -1.64 -26.52
N LEU A 6 0.69 -1.62 -25.23
CA LEU A 6 1.38 -2.72 -24.56
C LEU A 6 0.36 -3.54 -23.79
N GLU A 7 0.22 -4.82 -24.14
CA GLU A 7 -0.57 -5.76 -23.36
C GLU A 7 0.25 -6.25 -22.16
N LEU A 8 -0.28 -6.00 -20.97
CA LEU A 8 0.32 -6.56 -19.76
C LEU A 8 -0.02 -8.05 -19.65
N PRO A 9 0.90 -8.88 -19.13
CA PRO A 9 0.61 -10.30 -18.86
C PRO A 9 -0.63 -10.45 -17.97
N PRO A 10 -1.36 -11.56 -18.04
CA PRO A 10 -2.50 -11.83 -17.17
C PRO A 10 -2.14 -11.65 -15.70
N ARG A 11 -3.06 -11.15 -14.88
CA ARG A 11 -2.86 -10.87 -13.45
C ARG A 11 -2.22 -12.05 -12.69
N LYS A 12 -2.69 -13.27 -12.93
CA LYS A 12 -2.14 -14.49 -12.29
C LYS A 12 -0.64 -14.66 -12.55
N THR A 13 -0.19 -14.42 -13.78
CA THR A 13 1.22 -14.52 -14.17
C THR A 13 2.05 -13.42 -13.52
N ARG A 14 1.55 -12.19 -13.52
CA ARG A 14 2.21 -11.04 -12.85
C ARG A 14 2.34 -11.29 -11.34
N THR A 15 1.27 -11.74 -10.68
CA THR A 15 1.29 -12.06 -9.27
C THR A 15 2.30 -13.15 -8.93
N ALA A 16 2.36 -14.22 -9.73
CA ALA A 16 3.33 -15.30 -9.52
C ALA A 16 4.79 -14.79 -9.68
N PHE A 17 5.04 -13.94 -10.66
CA PHE A 17 6.34 -13.28 -10.85
C PHE A 17 6.70 -12.41 -9.63
N ASN A 18 5.79 -11.52 -9.20
CA ASN A 18 6.01 -10.61 -8.08
C ASN A 18 6.29 -11.38 -6.78
N LEU A 19 5.51 -12.41 -6.48
CA LEU A 19 5.69 -13.24 -5.28
C LEU A 19 7.08 -13.90 -5.25
N ARG A 20 7.50 -14.49 -6.38
CA ARG A 20 8.83 -15.10 -6.50
C ARG A 20 9.92 -14.06 -6.34
N ARG A 21 9.84 -12.97 -7.13
CA ARG A 21 10.86 -11.93 -7.12
C ARG A 21 11.00 -11.27 -5.76
N TRP A 22 9.89 -10.99 -5.09
CA TRP A 22 9.91 -10.42 -3.74
C TRP A 22 10.53 -11.37 -2.73
N GLY A 23 10.23 -12.68 -2.82
CA GLY A 23 10.88 -13.69 -1.99
C GLY A 23 12.40 -13.77 -2.20
N GLU A 24 12.89 -13.65 -3.46
CA GLU A 24 14.31 -13.57 -3.78
C GLU A 24 14.98 -12.35 -3.12
N LEU A 25 14.33 -11.17 -3.19
CA LEU A 25 14.84 -9.94 -2.59
C LEU A 25 14.93 -10.02 -1.07
N LEU A 26 13.92 -10.60 -0.41
CA LEU A 26 13.93 -10.77 1.05
C LEU A 26 15.00 -11.78 1.52
N ALA A 27 15.43 -12.69 0.66
CA ALA A 27 16.50 -13.65 0.93
C ALA A 27 17.90 -13.09 0.61
N ASP A 28 18.00 -11.95 -0.04
CA ASP A 28 19.28 -11.33 -0.43
C ASP A 28 19.97 -10.68 0.78
N ARG A 29 21.15 -11.23 1.13
CA ARG A 29 21.92 -10.78 2.31
C ARG A 29 22.55 -9.39 2.13
N GLU A 30 22.86 -8.99 0.92
CA GLU A 30 23.41 -7.65 0.66
C GLU A 30 22.30 -6.60 0.71
N LEU A 31 21.14 -6.90 0.15
CA LEU A 31 19.98 -6.02 0.24
C LEU A 31 19.49 -5.84 1.69
N ALA A 32 19.60 -6.88 2.52
CA ALA A 32 19.25 -6.80 3.95
C ALA A 32 20.12 -5.83 4.77
N LYS A 33 21.29 -5.41 4.24
CA LYS A 33 22.16 -4.42 4.88
C LYS A 33 21.83 -2.97 4.48
N VAL A 34 20.95 -2.81 3.51
CA VAL A 34 20.61 -1.48 2.99
C VAL A 34 19.48 -0.90 3.82
N GLU A 35 19.70 0.30 4.34
CA GLU A 35 18.68 1.06 5.04
C GLU A 35 17.74 1.73 4.04
N GLY A 36 16.43 1.65 4.31
CA GLY A 36 15.41 2.27 3.50
C GLY A 36 14.29 1.32 3.12
N ARG A 37 13.28 1.86 2.46
CA ARG A 37 12.15 1.12 1.92
C ARG A 37 12.49 0.63 0.52
N ILE A 38 12.14 -0.60 0.23
CA ILE A 38 12.26 -1.17 -1.10
C ILE A 38 10.87 -1.45 -1.68
N GLU A 39 10.74 -1.24 -2.97
CA GLU A 39 9.63 -1.64 -3.83
C GLU A 39 10.22 -2.26 -5.11
N THR A 40 9.38 -2.75 -6.01
CA THR A 40 9.85 -3.14 -7.35
C THR A 40 8.98 -2.52 -8.43
N ASP A 41 9.55 -2.42 -9.64
CA ASP A 41 8.80 -2.16 -10.85
C ASP A 41 8.24 -3.46 -11.45
N ARG A 42 7.50 -3.35 -12.56
CA ARG A 42 6.91 -4.47 -13.30
C ARG A 42 7.93 -5.48 -13.84
N HIS A 43 9.19 -5.10 -13.95
CA HIS A 43 10.31 -5.93 -14.43
C HIS A 43 11.07 -6.57 -13.27
N GLY A 44 10.72 -6.25 -12.00
CA GLY A 44 11.37 -6.74 -10.80
C GLY A 44 12.66 -6.01 -10.43
N HIS A 45 12.90 -4.83 -11.01
CA HIS A 45 13.99 -3.96 -10.58
C HIS A 45 13.65 -3.35 -9.22
N VAL A 46 14.65 -3.25 -8.35
CA VAL A 46 14.50 -2.66 -7.02
C VAL A 46 14.42 -1.15 -7.14
N ILE A 47 13.40 -0.57 -6.53
CA ILE A 47 13.23 0.86 -6.33
C ILE A 47 13.46 1.12 -4.85
N MET A 48 14.38 2.01 -4.52
CA MET A 48 14.74 2.34 -3.14
C MET A 48 14.28 3.74 -2.79
N SER A 49 13.70 3.88 -1.62
CA SER A 49 13.37 5.18 -1.03
C SER A 49 14.13 5.39 0.27
N PRO A 50 14.57 6.63 0.58
CA PRO A 50 15.25 6.91 1.83
C PRO A 50 14.32 6.62 3.02
N PRO A 51 14.90 6.43 4.24
CA PRO A 51 14.11 6.31 5.46
C PRO A 51 13.14 7.48 5.62
N PRO A 52 11.91 7.22 6.07
CA PRO A 52 10.91 8.28 6.26
C PRO A 52 11.29 9.20 7.43
N ALA A 53 10.78 10.45 7.39
CA ALA A 53 10.93 11.37 8.51
C ALA A 53 10.20 10.83 9.77
N PRO A 54 10.64 11.18 11.01
CA PRO A 54 10.02 10.72 12.25
C PRO A 54 8.51 10.98 12.33
N SER A 55 8.05 12.12 11.80
CA SER A 55 6.62 12.45 11.75
C SER A 55 5.82 11.48 10.88
N HIS A 56 6.39 10.95 9.81
CA HIS A 56 5.76 9.95 8.98
C HIS A 56 5.51 8.66 9.76
N GLY A 57 6.53 8.15 10.46
CA GLY A 57 6.39 6.97 11.32
C GLY A 57 5.39 7.18 12.46
N SER A 58 5.31 8.39 13.02
CA SER A 58 4.30 8.73 14.03
C SER A 58 2.88 8.63 13.49
N PHE A 59 2.62 9.11 12.26
CA PHE A 59 1.32 8.94 11.62
C PHE A 59 1.02 7.49 11.26
N GLN A 60 2.00 6.72 10.76
CA GLN A 60 1.83 5.28 10.53
C GLN A 60 1.36 4.56 11.82
N LEU A 61 2.03 4.84 12.94
CA LEU A 61 1.70 4.24 14.23
C LEU A 61 0.29 4.61 14.68
N GLU A 62 -0.06 5.91 14.66
CA GLU A 62 -1.38 6.37 15.15
C GLU A 62 -2.52 5.88 14.27
N ILE A 63 -2.35 5.87 12.94
CA ILE A 63 -3.32 5.30 12.00
C ILE A 63 -3.48 3.80 12.25
N GLY A 64 -2.36 3.09 12.42
CA GLY A 64 -2.38 1.67 12.73
C GLY A 64 -3.07 1.35 14.06
N TYR A 65 -2.81 2.14 15.09
CA TYR A 65 -3.49 2.02 16.39
C TYR A 65 -5.01 2.22 16.28
N LEU A 66 -5.43 3.27 15.58
CA LEU A 66 -6.84 3.56 15.35
C LEU A 66 -7.53 2.42 14.57
N LEU A 67 -6.93 1.95 13.48
CA LEU A 67 -7.47 0.82 12.70
C LEU A 67 -7.59 -0.45 13.54
N ARG A 68 -6.56 -0.78 14.32
CA ARG A 68 -6.59 -1.95 15.20
C ARG A 68 -7.68 -1.85 16.28
N THR A 69 -7.91 -0.64 16.79
CA THR A 69 -8.93 -0.41 17.80
C THR A 69 -10.35 -0.47 17.23
N LEU A 70 -10.55 0.11 16.04
CA LEU A 70 -11.86 0.23 15.42
C LEU A 70 -12.28 -1.01 14.63
N LEU A 71 -11.32 -1.79 14.13
CA LEU A 71 -11.53 -3.03 13.36
C LEU A 71 -10.72 -4.19 13.95
N PRO A 72 -11.04 -4.64 15.18
CA PRO A 72 -10.23 -5.61 15.93
C PRO A 72 -10.21 -7.02 15.32
N GLU A 73 -11.16 -7.35 14.44
CA GLU A 73 -11.29 -8.66 13.79
C GLU A 73 -10.21 -8.92 12.73
N GLY A 74 -9.62 -7.86 12.17
CA GLY A 74 -8.58 -7.95 11.15
C GLY A 74 -7.18 -7.75 11.71
N ARG A 75 -6.24 -7.58 10.80
CA ARG A 75 -4.85 -7.31 11.12
C ARG A 75 -4.36 -6.02 10.46
N VAL A 76 -3.66 -5.22 11.23
CA VAL A 76 -2.97 -4.02 10.74
C VAL A 76 -1.51 -4.39 10.45
N LEU A 77 -1.00 -3.89 9.33
CA LEU A 77 0.38 -4.03 8.90
C LEU A 77 0.94 -2.65 8.54
N THR A 78 2.22 -2.44 8.77
CA THR A 78 2.97 -1.29 8.25
C THR A 78 3.94 -1.77 7.18
N GLU A 79 4.33 -0.88 6.26
CA GLU A 79 5.22 -1.22 5.13
C GLU A 79 4.73 -2.48 4.39
N CYS A 80 3.44 -2.54 4.12
CA CYS A 80 2.74 -3.74 3.67
C CYS A 80 3.01 -4.03 2.19
N PRO A 81 3.77 -5.09 1.83
CA PRO A 81 4.10 -5.40 0.44
C PRO A 81 2.91 -6.02 -0.28
N ILE A 82 2.55 -5.45 -1.43
CA ILE A 82 1.38 -5.81 -2.24
C ILE A 82 1.81 -6.04 -3.69
N SER A 83 1.46 -7.20 -4.25
CA SER A 83 1.62 -7.48 -5.67
C SER A 83 0.66 -6.65 -6.50
N THR A 84 1.18 -5.76 -7.33
CA THR A 84 0.42 -4.86 -8.21
C THR A 84 0.73 -5.12 -9.69
N ALA A 85 0.09 -4.36 -10.58
CA ALA A 85 0.40 -4.37 -12.01
C ALA A 85 1.80 -3.81 -12.32
N ASP A 86 2.36 -3.00 -11.42
CA ASP A 86 3.70 -2.43 -11.55
C ASP A 86 4.66 -2.94 -10.45
N GLY A 87 4.75 -4.27 -10.31
CA GLY A 87 5.63 -4.90 -9.34
C GLY A 87 5.03 -4.95 -7.93
N VAL A 88 5.89 -4.95 -6.91
CA VAL A 88 5.49 -4.95 -5.51
C VAL A 88 5.61 -3.54 -4.97
N LYS A 89 4.48 -2.98 -4.53
CA LYS A 89 4.41 -1.70 -3.84
C LYS A 89 4.13 -1.94 -2.35
N ALA A 90 4.63 -1.06 -1.50
CA ALA A 90 4.42 -1.17 -0.06
C ALA A 90 3.50 -0.03 0.42
N ALA A 91 2.34 -0.37 0.97
CA ALA A 91 1.48 0.60 1.62
C ALA A 91 2.02 0.95 3.01
N ASP A 92 2.02 2.24 3.37
CA ASP A 92 2.54 2.71 4.66
C ASP A 92 1.81 2.07 5.83
N VAL A 93 0.48 1.98 5.75
CA VAL A 93 -0.37 1.23 6.68
C VAL A 93 -1.43 0.47 5.87
N ALA A 94 -1.74 -0.75 6.28
CA ALA A 94 -2.81 -1.53 5.69
C ALA A 94 -3.64 -2.23 6.76
N TRP A 95 -4.94 -2.41 6.49
CA TRP A 95 -5.79 -3.28 7.27
C TRP A 95 -6.31 -4.41 6.39
N ALA A 96 -6.14 -5.63 6.87
CA ALA A 96 -6.53 -6.85 6.19
C ALA A 96 -7.53 -7.65 7.04
N SER A 97 -8.65 -8.03 6.43
CA SER A 97 -9.60 -8.97 7.06
C SER A 97 -8.98 -10.34 7.28
N PRO A 98 -9.60 -11.21 8.11
CA PRO A 98 -9.18 -12.60 8.24
C PRO A 98 -9.08 -13.33 6.89
N GLU A 99 -9.99 -13.05 5.96
CA GLU A 99 -9.96 -13.61 4.59
C GLU A 99 -8.71 -13.18 3.83
N ARG A 100 -8.36 -11.88 3.86
CA ARG A 100 -7.14 -11.39 3.20
C ARG A 100 -5.88 -11.94 3.84
N MET A 101 -5.89 -12.12 5.15
CA MET A 101 -4.77 -12.74 5.86
C MET A 101 -4.61 -14.22 5.47
N ALA A 102 -5.72 -14.94 5.25
CA ALA A 102 -5.69 -16.30 4.74
C ALA A 102 -5.13 -16.36 3.30
N ASP A 103 -5.48 -15.40 2.44
CA ASP A 103 -4.90 -15.26 1.09
C ASP A 103 -3.38 -15.04 1.12
N LEU A 104 -2.89 -14.26 2.07
CA LEU A 104 -1.45 -14.06 2.28
C LEU A 104 -0.77 -15.39 2.67
N GLY A 105 -1.27 -16.06 3.70
CA GLY A 105 -0.67 -17.29 4.21
C GLY A 105 0.83 -17.13 4.48
N ALA A 106 1.65 -18.00 3.88
CA ALA A 106 3.11 -17.97 3.97
C ALA A 106 3.80 -17.20 2.81
N LYS A 107 3.06 -16.47 2.00
CA LYS A 107 3.62 -15.75 0.85
C LYS A 107 4.40 -14.51 1.32
N ALA A 108 5.39 -14.11 0.53
CA ALA A 108 6.29 -12.98 0.83
C ALA A 108 5.62 -11.60 0.68
N CYS A 109 4.56 -11.48 -0.12
CA CYS A 109 3.74 -10.28 -0.24
C CYS A 109 2.28 -10.65 -0.50
N PHE A 110 1.38 -9.69 -0.31
CA PHE A 110 -0.06 -9.90 -0.57
C PHE A 110 -0.31 -10.16 -2.07
N PRO A 111 -0.92 -11.30 -2.46
CA PRO A 111 -1.30 -11.56 -3.84
C PRO A 111 -2.53 -10.75 -4.28
N ARG A 112 -3.31 -10.28 -3.32
CA ARG A 112 -4.46 -9.41 -3.44
C ARG A 112 -4.39 -8.35 -2.34
N ALA A 113 -4.52 -7.07 -2.68
CA ALA A 113 -4.37 -5.99 -1.72
C ALA A 113 -5.28 -6.15 -0.48
N PRO A 114 -4.83 -5.75 0.71
CA PRO A 114 -5.69 -5.52 1.86
C PRO A 114 -6.88 -4.64 1.52
N GLU A 115 -7.96 -4.72 2.28
CA GLU A 115 -9.16 -3.92 2.03
C GLU A 115 -8.91 -2.43 2.16
N ILE A 116 -8.07 -2.01 3.11
CA ILE A 116 -7.66 -0.62 3.31
C ILE A 116 -6.15 -0.54 3.09
N CYS A 117 -5.74 0.35 2.17
CA CYS A 117 -4.35 0.74 1.97
C CYS A 117 -4.21 2.24 2.25
N VAL A 118 -3.24 2.62 3.06
CA VAL A 118 -3.02 4.01 3.47
C VAL A 118 -1.63 4.45 3.08
N GLU A 119 -1.51 5.64 2.46
CA GLU A 119 -0.26 6.34 2.22
C GLU A 119 -0.18 7.60 3.11
N VAL A 120 0.90 7.75 3.84
CA VAL A 120 1.22 8.98 4.58
C VAL A 120 2.03 9.87 3.67
N MET A 121 1.46 11.02 3.29
CA MET A 121 2.06 11.92 2.31
C MET A 121 3.36 12.54 2.85
N SER A 122 4.43 12.44 2.08
CA SER A 122 5.69 13.14 2.31
C SER A 122 5.78 14.39 1.43
N PRO A 123 6.65 15.36 1.77
CA PRO A 123 6.87 16.55 0.93
C PRO A 123 7.39 16.24 -0.48
N SER A 124 7.97 15.06 -0.68
CA SER A 124 8.50 14.61 -1.97
C SER A 124 7.47 13.94 -2.87
N ASN A 125 6.30 13.56 -2.34
CA ASN A 125 5.27 12.93 -3.15
C ASN A 125 4.58 13.94 -4.07
N THR A 126 4.46 13.60 -5.35
CA THR A 126 3.61 14.31 -6.28
C THR A 126 2.17 13.76 -6.22
N ALA A 127 1.21 14.57 -6.68
CA ALA A 127 -0.18 14.13 -6.77
C ALA A 127 -0.33 12.96 -7.76
N GLU A 128 0.44 12.98 -8.85
CA GLU A 128 0.46 11.91 -9.85
C GLU A 128 0.92 10.58 -9.26
N GLU A 129 2.06 10.56 -8.53
CA GLU A 129 2.56 9.35 -7.87
C GLU A 129 1.55 8.74 -6.90
N LEU A 130 0.86 9.57 -6.11
CA LEU A 130 -0.18 9.12 -5.19
C LEU A 130 -1.39 8.52 -5.93
N HIS A 131 -1.82 9.15 -7.04
CA HIS A 131 -2.91 8.64 -7.85
C HIS A 131 -2.53 7.35 -8.59
N GLU A 132 -1.30 7.22 -9.05
CA GLU A 132 -0.79 5.97 -9.65
C GLU A 132 -0.78 4.85 -8.62
N LYS A 133 -0.25 5.05 -7.43
CA LYS A 133 -0.29 4.07 -6.34
C LYS A 133 -1.73 3.68 -5.99
N MET A 134 -2.62 4.66 -5.88
CA MET A 134 -4.04 4.41 -5.62
C MET A 134 -4.66 3.50 -6.68
N ALA A 135 -4.41 3.77 -7.97
CA ALA A 135 -4.89 2.95 -9.07
C ALA A 135 -4.33 1.52 -8.99
N LEU A 136 -3.05 1.37 -8.68
CA LEU A 136 -2.40 0.06 -8.50
C LEU A 136 -3.01 -0.74 -7.35
N TYR A 137 -3.32 -0.11 -6.21
CA TYR A 137 -3.95 -0.79 -5.08
C TYR A 137 -5.39 -1.19 -5.40
N PHE A 138 -6.16 -0.36 -6.10
CA PHE A 138 -7.51 -0.72 -6.53
C PHE A 138 -7.50 -1.88 -7.54
N ASP A 139 -6.60 -1.85 -8.55
CA ASP A 139 -6.42 -2.98 -9.48
C ASP A 139 -6.01 -4.25 -8.73
N ALA A 140 -5.17 -4.15 -7.71
CA ALA A 140 -4.79 -5.27 -6.86
C ALA A 140 -5.93 -5.76 -5.95
N GLY A 141 -7.05 -5.03 -5.83
CA GLY A 141 -8.26 -5.44 -5.13
C GLY A 141 -8.47 -4.80 -3.76
N ALA A 142 -7.85 -3.66 -3.48
CA ALA A 142 -8.21 -2.82 -2.34
C ALA A 142 -9.65 -2.33 -2.47
N ARG A 143 -10.34 -2.17 -1.36
CA ARG A 143 -11.70 -1.60 -1.31
C ARG A 143 -11.64 -0.09 -1.11
N GLU A 144 -10.67 0.36 -0.32
CA GLU A 144 -10.41 1.77 -0.04
C GLU A 144 -8.91 2.07 -0.07
N VAL A 145 -8.57 3.24 -0.56
CA VAL A 145 -7.23 3.82 -0.44
C VAL A 145 -7.36 5.16 0.27
N TRP A 146 -6.52 5.39 1.26
CA TRP A 146 -6.57 6.61 2.06
C TRP A 146 -5.24 7.37 1.95
N PHE A 147 -5.33 8.69 1.97
CA PHE A 147 -4.16 9.55 2.08
C PHE A 147 -4.20 10.32 3.39
N CYS A 148 -3.09 10.30 4.12
CA CYS A 148 -2.88 11.11 5.31
C CYS A 148 -1.97 12.29 4.94
N ALA A 149 -2.49 13.50 4.95
CA ALA A 149 -1.71 14.70 4.72
C ALA A 149 -0.75 14.98 5.89
N LYS A 150 0.29 15.81 5.64
CA LYS A 150 1.31 16.19 6.63
C LYS A 150 0.75 16.69 7.98
N GLY A 151 -0.44 17.31 7.97
CA GLY A 151 -1.12 17.77 9.19
C GLY A 151 -2.07 16.72 9.78
N GLY A 152 -2.13 15.49 9.27
CA GLY A 152 -3.00 14.41 9.73
C GLY A 152 -4.41 14.44 9.14
N ALA A 153 -4.73 15.33 8.21
CA ALA A 153 -6.00 15.32 7.51
C ALA A 153 -6.10 14.09 6.60
N MET A 154 -7.22 13.36 6.70
CA MET A 154 -7.45 12.12 5.97
C MET A 154 -8.33 12.37 4.74
N SER A 155 -7.94 11.78 3.62
CA SER A 155 -8.75 11.67 2.40
C SER A 155 -9.04 10.22 2.11
N PHE A 156 -10.30 9.88 1.86
CA PHE A 156 -10.76 8.51 1.65
C PHE A 156 -11.21 8.33 0.21
N PHE A 157 -10.75 7.30 -0.46
CA PHE A 157 -11.11 6.99 -1.84
C PHE A 157 -11.69 5.58 -1.93
N THR A 158 -12.68 5.39 -2.79
CA THR A 158 -13.30 4.08 -3.07
C THR A 158 -13.13 3.72 -4.54
N VAL A 159 -13.23 2.44 -4.83
CA VAL A 159 -13.13 1.92 -6.21
C VAL A 159 -14.06 2.70 -7.16
N GLY A 160 -13.53 3.12 -8.29
CA GLY A 160 -14.26 3.86 -9.33
C GLY A 160 -14.57 5.32 -9.02
N GLY A 161 -14.21 5.82 -7.82
CA GLY A 161 -14.35 7.22 -7.43
C GLY A 161 -13.08 8.01 -7.67
N GLY A 162 -13.09 8.97 -8.60
CA GLY A 162 -11.95 9.88 -8.84
C GLY A 162 -11.82 11.01 -7.81
N GLN A 163 -12.79 11.15 -6.90
CA GLN A 163 -12.84 12.17 -5.86
C GLN A 163 -12.92 11.54 -4.47
N PRO A 164 -12.37 12.18 -3.44
CA PRO A 164 -12.45 11.68 -2.09
C PRO A 164 -13.91 11.71 -1.57
N VAL A 165 -14.25 10.67 -0.80
CA VAL A 165 -15.55 10.56 -0.12
C VAL A 165 -15.46 11.12 1.31
N ARG A 166 -16.62 11.37 1.94
CA ARG A 166 -16.70 12.01 3.26
C ARG A 166 -16.04 11.22 4.40
N GLY A 167 -15.90 9.91 4.26
CA GLY A 167 -15.33 9.02 5.27
C GLY A 167 -15.27 7.60 4.77
N SER A 168 -14.60 6.74 5.50
CA SER A 168 -14.48 5.32 5.16
C SER A 168 -15.83 4.61 5.25
N LYS A 169 -16.08 3.69 4.31
CA LYS A 169 -17.20 2.74 4.36
C LYS A 169 -16.82 1.46 5.10
N VAL A 170 -15.54 1.08 5.04
CA VAL A 170 -15.02 -0.11 5.73
C VAL A 170 -14.84 0.17 7.21
N CYS A 171 -14.38 1.40 7.57
CA CYS A 171 -14.22 1.85 8.96
C CYS A 171 -14.95 3.19 9.18
N PRO A 172 -16.29 3.21 9.31
CA PRO A 172 -17.07 4.46 9.38
C PRO A 172 -16.74 5.36 10.57
N GLN A 173 -16.18 4.79 11.64
CA GLN A 173 -15.78 5.51 12.85
C GLN A 173 -14.37 6.11 12.76
N PHE A 174 -13.62 5.86 11.67
CA PHE A 174 -12.27 6.39 11.51
C PHE A 174 -12.32 7.93 11.37
N PRO A 175 -11.50 8.66 12.14
CA PRO A 175 -11.57 10.13 12.16
C PRO A 175 -11.05 10.73 10.84
N ARG A 176 -11.59 11.90 10.47
CA ARG A 176 -11.11 12.69 9.33
C ARG A 176 -9.82 13.46 9.62
N GLN A 177 -9.42 13.49 10.89
CA GLN A 177 -8.22 14.14 11.36
C GLN A 177 -7.52 13.25 12.38
N VAL A 178 -6.35 12.75 12.03
CA VAL A 178 -5.45 12.03 12.95
C VAL A 178 -4.60 13.06 13.68
N LYS A 179 -4.56 12.98 15.00
CA LYS A 179 -3.74 13.86 15.86
C LYS A 179 -2.62 13.04 16.47
N LEU A 180 -1.40 13.52 16.32
CA LEU A 180 -0.25 12.98 17.05
C LEU A 180 -0.37 13.42 18.53
N ARG A 181 -0.19 12.49 19.43
CA ARG A 181 -0.22 12.70 20.89
C ARG A 181 1.19 12.80 21.45
#